data_da011e0f10ecb39bdc954c0c96a0fca1
#
_entry.id   da011e0f10ecb39bdc954c0c96a0fca1
#
_cell.length_a   1.000
_cell.length_b   1.000
_cell.length_c   1.000
_cell.angle_alpha   90.00
_cell.angle_beta   90.00
_cell.angle_gamma   90.00
#
_symmetry.space_group_name_H-M   'P 1'
#
loop_
_entity.id
_entity.type
_entity.pdbx_description
1 polymer ?
#
loop_
_entity_poly.entity_id
_entity_poly.type
_entity_poly.pdbx_seq_one_letter_code
_entity_poly.pdbx_strand_id
1 'polypeptide(L)' 'MAKHRSSAHSKAQKAGRLRDGNTCQICGSKDHVEGHHILDYAFGGAASKDNIIALCHKHHRDVHDGKLNILKF' A
#
# COMPACT_ATOMS: atom_id res chain seq x y z
N MET A 1 0.52 17.21 17.02
CA MET A 1 0.10 16.96 16.36
C MET A 1 0.06 15.89 15.67
N ALA A 2 -0.41 15.91 14.87
CA ALA A 2 -0.63 14.79 14.25
C ALA A 2 0.46 14.07 13.85
N LYS A 3 0.39 12.89 13.93
CA LYS A 3 1.26 12.11 13.44
C LYS A 3 0.85 11.62 12.18
N HIS A 4 0.59 12.36 11.21
CA HIS A 4 0.25 11.87 9.90
C HIS A 4 1.47 11.74 9.06
N ARG A 5 1.39 10.98 8.00
CA ARG A 5 2.47 10.78 7.07
C ARG A 5 2.78 12.06 6.34
N SER A 6 4.00 12.18 5.86
CA SER A 6 4.38 13.30 5.04
C SER A 6 3.60 13.28 3.74
N SER A 7 3.48 14.42 3.08
CA SER A 7 2.76 14.46 1.80
C SER A 7 3.45 13.63 0.73
N ALA A 8 4.76 13.39 0.85
CA ALA A 8 5.46 12.51 -0.08
C ALA A 8 4.92 11.09 -0.01
N HIS A 9 4.65 10.57 1.20
CA HIS A 9 4.09 9.24 1.35
C HIS A 9 2.64 9.17 0.88
N SER A 10 1.86 10.21 1.13
CA SER A 10 0.49 10.27 0.64
C SER A 10 0.43 10.29 -0.88
N LYS A 11 1.32 11.06 -1.50
CA LYS A 11 1.41 11.11 -2.96
C LYS A 11 1.86 9.78 -3.54
N ALA A 12 2.79 9.12 -2.89
CA ALA A 12 3.27 7.80 -3.32
C ALA A 12 2.15 6.77 -3.26
N GLN A 13 1.35 6.77 -2.21
CA GLN A 13 0.21 5.86 -2.08
C GLN A 13 -0.79 6.09 -3.19
N LYS A 14 -1.10 7.35 -3.50
CA LYS A 14 -2.03 7.67 -4.56
C LYS A 14 -1.47 7.24 -5.91
N ALA A 15 -0.20 7.51 -6.16
CA ALA A 15 0.44 7.14 -7.43
C ALA A 15 0.46 5.62 -7.61
N GLY A 16 0.73 4.88 -6.53
CA GLY A 16 0.72 3.42 -6.59
C GLY A 16 -0.67 2.87 -6.89
N ARG A 17 -1.71 3.44 -6.25
CA ARG A 17 -3.07 3.02 -6.54
C ARG A 17 -3.46 3.30 -7.98
N LEU A 18 -3.08 4.46 -8.51
CA LEU A 18 -3.40 4.82 -9.89
C LEU A 18 -2.66 3.92 -10.87
N ARG A 19 -1.38 3.62 -10.60
CA ARG A 19 -0.62 2.71 -11.43
C ARG A 19 -1.31 1.35 -11.53
N ASP A 20 -1.89 0.89 -10.42
CA ASP A 20 -2.54 -0.41 -10.35
C ASP A 20 -4.02 -0.35 -10.74
N GLY A 21 -4.48 0.79 -11.26
CA GLY A 21 -5.86 0.97 -11.71
C GLY A 21 -6.88 0.91 -10.57
N ASN A 22 -6.48 1.32 -9.37
CA ASN A 22 -7.30 1.22 -8.16
C ASN A 22 -7.85 -0.19 -7.96
N THR A 23 -7.03 -1.18 -8.29
CA THR A 23 -7.43 -2.58 -8.24
C THR A 23 -6.50 -3.33 -7.29
N CYS A 24 -7.08 -4.12 -6.40
CA CYS A 24 -6.30 -4.97 -5.51
C CYS A 24 -5.46 -5.94 -6.33
N GLN A 25 -4.18 -5.96 -6.10
CA GLN A 25 -3.27 -6.80 -6.87
C GLN A 25 -3.31 -8.27 -6.44
N ILE A 26 -4.04 -8.58 -5.38
CA ILE A 26 -4.18 -9.95 -4.90
C ILE A 26 -5.46 -10.60 -5.47
N CYS A 27 -6.59 -9.92 -5.39
CA CYS A 27 -7.87 -10.51 -5.76
C CYS A 27 -8.60 -9.79 -6.88
N GLY A 28 -8.09 -8.65 -7.33
CA GLY A 28 -8.73 -7.90 -8.41
C GLY A 28 -9.90 -7.04 -7.99
N SER A 29 -10.21 -6.94 -6.71
CA SER A 29 -11.29 -6.10 -6.24
C SER A 29 -10.99 -4.63 -6.45
N LYS A 30 -12.02 -3.86 -6.78
CA LYS A 30 -11.89 -2.40 -6.89
C LYS A 30 -12.56 -1.70 -5.72
N ASP A 31 -12.96 -2.46 -4.71
CA ASP A 31 -13.68 -1.92 -3.57
C ASP A 31 -12.72 -1.64 -2.42
N HIS A 32 -12.79 -0.42 -1.88
CA HIS A 32 -11.96 -0.01 -0.73
C HIS A 32 -10.48 -0.31 -0.95
N VAL A 33 -9.95 0.08 -2.10
CA VAL A 33 -8.56 -0.16 -2.44
C VAL A 33 -7.67 0.90 -1.81
N GLU A 34 -6.61 0.46 -1.17
CA GLU A 34 -5.68 1.30 -0.45
C GLU A 34 -4.26 1.08 -0.96
N GLY A 35 -3.43 2.12 -0.89
CA GLY A 35 -2.03 1.98 -1.22
C GLY A 35 -1.26 1.57 0.03
N HIS A 36 -0.57 0.43 -0.05
CA HIS A 36 0.19 -0.11 1.07
C HIS A 36 1.68 -0.05 0.77
N HIS A 37 2.49 0.42 1.72
CA HIS A 37 3.93 0.41 1.58
C HIS A 37 4.42 -1.03 1.65
N ILE A 38 5.12 -1.47 0.60
CA ILE A 38 5.70 -2.82 0.58
C ILE A 38 6.73 -2.94 1.68
N LEU A 39 7.65 -1.96 1.78
CA LEU A 39 8.54 -1.87 2.91
C LEU A 39 8.12 -0.66 3.72
N ASP A 40 7.75 -0.87 4.96
CA ASP A 40 7.25 0.18 5.84
C ASP A 40 8.29 1.29 5.94
N TYR A 41 7.85 2.53 5.92
CA TYR A 41 8.77 3.64 5.98
C TYR A 41 9.51 3.67 7.33
N ALA A 42 8.93 3.10 8.37
CA ALA A 42 9.61 2.97 9.65
C ALA A 42 10.85 2.07 9.56
N PHE A 43 10.94 1.25 8.51
CA PHE A 43 12.09 0.40 8.27
C PHE A 43 12.88 0.85 7.04
N GLY A 44 12.75 2.13 6.69
CA GLY A 44 13.52 2.68 5.58
C GLY A 44 12.83 2.62 4.23
N GLY A 45 11.55 2.30 4.18
CA GLY A 45 10.82 2.25 2.92
C GLY A 45 10.70 3.60 2.26
N ALA A 46 10.88 3.65 0.95
CA ALA A 46 10.87 4.90 0.21
C ALA A 46 9.47 5.45 0.03
N ALA A 47 9.36 6.78 -0.04
CA ALA A 47 8.12 7.47 -0.38
C ALA A 47 8.01 7.54 -1.90
N SER A 48 7.85 6.39 -2.54
CA SER A 48 7.83 6.26 -3.99
C SER A 48 6.78 5.25 -4.39
N LYS A 49 6.14 5.47 -5.53
CA LYS A 49 5.15 4.52 -6.04
C LYS A 49 5.72 3.11 -6.22
N ASP A 50 7.03 3.00 -6.41
CA ASP A 50 7.68 1.70 -6.57
C ASP A 50 7.66 0.88 -5.27
N ASN A 51 7.40 1.53 -4.15
CA ASN A 51 7.29 0.87 -2.85
C ASN A 51 5.84 0.75 -2.41
N ILE A 52 4.88 0.89 -3.33
CA ILE A 52 3.46 0.84 -3.02
C ILE A 52 2.80 -0.28 -3.82
N ILE A 53 1.89 -1.00 -3.19
CA ILE A 53 1.04 -1.96 -3.87
C ILE A 53 -0.40 -1.65 -3.48
N ALA A 54 -1.31 -1.73 -4.45
CA ALA A 54 -2.72 -1.50 -4.19
C ALA A 54 -3.35 -2.78 -3.63
N LEU A 55 -3.99 -2.68 -2.49
CA LEU A 55 -4.66 -3.79 -1.84
C LEU A 55 -6.05 -3.37 -1.40
N CYS A 56 -7.02 -4.26 -1.51
CA CYS A 56 -8.33 -3.99 -0.94
C CYS A 56 -8.20 -4.06 0.59
N HIS A 57 -9.21 -3.54 1.27
CA HIS A 57 -9.17 -3.47 2.73
C HIS A 57 -8.93 -4.83 3.38
N LYS A 58 -9.55 -5.88 2.83
CA LYS A 58 -9.39 -7.22 3.38
C LYS A 58 -7.94 -7.69 3.30
N HIS A 59 -7.32 -7.57 2.12
CA HIS A 59 -5.94 -8.03 1.95
C HIS A 59 -4.95 -7.12 2.65
N HIS A 60 -5.27 -5.82 2.75
CA HIS A 60 -4.45 -4.91 3.52
C HIS A 60 -4.39 -5.35 4.99
N ARG A 61 -5.55 -5.75 5.54
CA ARG A 61 -5.59 -6.28 6.90
C ARG A 61 -4.84 -7.59 7.02
N ASP A 62 -4.95 -8.47 6.01
CA ASP A 62 -4.24 -9.74 6.04
C ASP A 62 -2.73 -9.54 6.08
N VAL A 63 -2.21 -8.52 5.39
CA VAL A 63 -0.79 -8.19 5.46
C VAL A 63 -0.42 -7.74 6.87
N HIS A 64 -1.21 -6.86 7.47
CA HIS A 64 -0.95 -6.36 8.81
C HIS A 64 -1.04 -7.47 9.86
N ASP A 65 -1.92 -8.45 9.64
CA ASP A 65 -2.11 -9.56 10.57
C ASP A 65 -1.11 -10.69 10.35
N GLY A 66 -0.21 -10.52 9.39
CA GLY A 66 0.80 -11.53 9.10
C GLY A 66 0.30 -12.72 8.31
N LYS A 67 -0.91 -12.66 7.77
CA LYS A 67 -1.49 -13.76 7.00
C LYS A 67 -1.06 -13.74 5.55
N LEU A 68 -0.55 -12.61 5.08
CA LEU A 68 -0.15 -12.45 3.68
C LEU A 68 1.18 -11.71 3.65
N ASN A 69 2.17 -12.27 2.98
CA ASN A 69 3.48 -11.65 2.89
C ASN A 69 3.72 -11.14 1.46
N ILE A 70 3.61 -9.84 1.28
CA ILE A 70 3.77 -9.22 -0.04
C ILE A 70 5.23 -9.00 -0.42
N LEU A 71 6.15 -9.18 0.49
CA LEU A 71 7.57 -9.04 0.17
C LEU A 71 8.07 -10.16 -0.74
N LYS A 72 7.27 -11.19 -0.92
CA LYS A 72 7.63 -12.30 -1.77
C LYS A 72 7.05 -12.20 -3.18
N PHE A 73 6.37 -11.13 -3.47
CA PHE A 73 5.84 -10.94 -4.81
C PHE A 73 6.92 -10.52 -5.79
#